data_52a4fbb23b370f7bbfc6529a8e30da3d
#
_entry.id   52a4fbb23b370f7bbfc6529a8e30da3d
#
_cell.length_a   1.000
_cell.length_b   1.000
_cell.length_c   1.000
_cell.angle_alpha   90.00
_cell.angle_beta   90.00
_cell.angle_gamma   90.00
#
_symmetry.space_group_name_H-M   'P 1'
#
loop_
_entity.id
_entity.type
_entity.pdbx_description
1 polymer ?
#
loop_
_entity_poly.entity_id
_entity_poly.type
_entity_poly.pdbx_seq_one_letter_code
_entity_poly.pdbx_strand_id
1 'polypeptide(L)'
;MKKFYIFTFVVALFAVATTNAQVSVTGATPKTEATFTDRVKTEQVKTDYHSSQSQLRAERAAIRKERNTIEFNAGITGSLTNFNSKWQAVNGSTNSITAITNFLFTHNYKQGVFNLDNKVTGKLGVTSKAKEWTKSQDEWFISTAPAYKMTDQWNLGAIASLRSQFANGINGNNQRVSRFFAPAYLNISLGVTYVCPKPLIPIKVNVAPISMSATYVASETIMRQFFDDKFGGAISFDNRFDENEVSLEQMHTPYVYGLTIEDRNSRYEGGSSVQVDFDRTFGKNGLIRYRTTFYSFYGWVNEISQQKKAKENGYEIEHIAPNIRWEHTVDIKATKYFSTQFYFQMYYNKAQCKSLQTQVVLGIGLSYTFKNK
;
A
#
# COMPACT_ATOMS: atom_id res chain seq x y z
N MET A 1 16.34 8.16 20.10
CA MET A 1 14.99 8.13 20.71
C MET A 1 13.89 8.86 19.92
N LYS A 2 14.18 9.74 18.94
CA LYS A 2 13.14 10.43 18.12
C LYS A 2 12.53 9.59 16.96
N LYS A 3 13.04 8.38 16.68
CA LYS A 3 12.64 7.56 15.53
C LYS A 3 11.46 6.61 15.79
N PHE A 4 11.00 6.44 17.04
CA PHE A 4 9.91 5.53 17.40
C PHE A 4 8.51 6.14 17.21
N TYR A 5 8.41 7.48 17.16
CA TYR A 5 7.11 8.17 17.14
C TYR A 5 6.36 8.08 15.82
N ILE A 6 7.05 7.92 14.68
CA ILE A 6 6.38 7.86 13.36
C ILE A 6 5.71 6.49 13.19
N PHE A 7 6.34 5.41 13.67
CA PHE A 7 5.73 4.08 13.62
C PHE A 7 4.51 3.98 14.53
N THR A 8 4.55 4.62 15.69
CA THR A 8 3.44 4.71 16.63
C THR A 8 2.27 5.50 16.04
N PHE A 9 2.54 6.53 15.24
CA PHE A 9 1.50 7.34 14.60
C PHE A 9 0.75 6.58 13.50
N VAL A 10 1.45 5.77 12.70
CA VAL A 10 0.82 4.92 11.67
C VAL A 10 -0.02 3.80 12.31
N VAL A 11 0.47 3.19 13.39
CA VAL A 11 -0.30 2.18 14.16
C VAL A 11 -1.50 2.83 14.86
N ALA A 12 -1.36 4.06 15.37
CA ALA A 12 -2.46 4.80 15.99
C ALA A 12 -3.57 5.18 14.99
N LEU A 13 -3.23 5.46 13.73
CA LEU A 13 -4.22 5.71 12.67
C LEU A 13 -5.06 4.46 12.36
N PHE A 14 -4.49 3.26 12.51
CA PHE A 14 -5.24 2.00 12.39
C PHE A 14 -6.05 1.67 13.67
N ALA A 15 -5.59 2.07 14.85
CA ALA A 15 -6.27 1.79 16.13
C ALA A 15 -7.53 2.64 16.33
N VAL A 16 -7.60 3.85 15.77
CA VAL A 16 -8.78 4.74 15.91
C VAL A 16 -10.02 4.19 15.21
N ALA A 17 -9.88 3.26 14.25
CA ALA A 17 -11.03 2.63 13.59
C ALA A 17 -11.78 1.59 14.43
N THR A 18 -11.30 1.24 15.64
CA THR A 18 -11.89 0.17 16.47
C THR A 18 -12.46 0.65 17.80
N THR A 19 -12.43 1.94 18.13
CA THR A 19 -13.03 2.42 19.36
C THR A 19 -14.56 2.38 19.27
N ASN A 20 -15.14 1.32 19.82
CA ASN A 20 -16.56 1.26 20.13
C ASN A 20 -16.86 2.27 21.25
N ALA A 21 -17.50 3.37 20.91
CA ALA A 21 -18.09 4.26 21.92
C ALA A 21 -19.20 3.48 22.65
N GLN A 22 -18.92 2.96 23.82
CA GLN A 22 -19.93 2.47 24.73
C GLN A 22 -20.58 3.68 25.40
N VAL A 23 -21.78 4.00 24.97
CA VAL A 23 -22.65 4.91 25.73
C VAL A 23 -23.28 4.08 26.85
N SER A 24 -22.82 4.28 28.07
CA SER A 24 -23.48 3.73 29.27
C SER A 24 -24.66 4.65 29.61
N VAL A 25 -25.87 4.15 29.45
CA VAL A 25 -27.07 4.81 29.96
C VAL A 25 -27.29 4.30 31.38
N THR A 26 -26.91 5.08 32.38
CA THR A 26 -27.27 4.85 33.76
C THR A 26 -28.73 5.28 33.97
N GLY A 27 -29.64 4.32 33.94
CA GLY A 27 -31.03 4.53 34.32
C GLY A 27 -31.21 4.36 35.85
N ALA A 28 -31.67 5.40 36.52
CA ALA A 28 -32.08 5.33 37.92
C ALA A 28 -33.28 4.40 38.08
N THR A 29 -33.19 3.44 38.99
CA THR A 29 -34.30 2.58 39.38
C THR A 29 -35.12 3.24 40.47
N PRO A 30 -36.45 3.48 40.32
CA PRO A 30 -37.32 3.84 41.42
C PRO A 30 -37.66 2.57 42.23
N LYS A 31 -37.43 2.63 43.56
CA LYS A 31 -37.96 1.64 44.47
C LYS A 31 -39.42 1.98 44.78
N THR A 32 -40.34 1.15 44.31
CA THR A 32 -41.73 1.15 44.76
C THR A 32 -42.17 -0.30 44.98
N GLU A 33 -42.77 -0.59 46.11
CA GLU A 33 -43.36 -1.91 46.38
C GLU A 33 -44.54 -2.14 45.43
N ALA A 34 -44.41 -3.11 44.56
CA ALA A 34 -45.37 -3.39 43.49
C ALA A 34 -46.42 -4.40 43.96
N THR A 35 -47.69 -4.02 43.80
CA THR A 35 -48.85 -4.92 43.92
C THR A 35 -48.85 -5.93 42.78
N PHE A 36 -49.64 -7.02 42.85
CA PHE A 36 -49.67 -8.10 41.85
C PHE A 36 -49.94 -7.55 40.42
N THR A 37 -50.76 -6.54 40.27
CA THR A 37 -51.03 -5.86 38.99
C THR A 37 -49.82 -5.12 38.44
N ASP A 38 -48.95 -4.59 39.30
CA ASP A 38 -47.73 -3.91 38.90
C ASP A 38 -46.66 -4.90 38.43
N ARG A 39 -46.66 -6.15 38.99
CA ARG A 39 -45.76 -7.23 38.49
C ARG A 39 -46.08 -7.64 37.05
N VAL A 40 -47.37 -7.76 36.71
CA VAL A 40 -47.75 -8.12 35.34
C VAL A 40 -47.36 -6.97 34.36
N LYS A 41 -47.58 -5.72 34.76
CA LYS A 41 -47.12 -4.55 33.96
C LYS A 41 -45.61 -4.50 33.85
N THR A 42 -44.88 -4.84 34.95
CA THR A 42 -43.42 -4.85 34.96
C THR A 42 -42.86 -5.96 34.06
N GLU A 43 -43.50 -7.13 33.97
CA GLU A 43 -43.12 -8.18 33.04
C GLU A 43 -43.39 -7.78 31.57
N GLN A 44 -44.55 -7.18 31.29
CA GLN A 44 -44.80 -6.63 29.93
C GLN A 44 -43.78 -5.57 29.53
N VAL A 45 -43.49 -4.62 30.45
CA VAL A 45 -42.44 -3.63 30.18
C VAL A 45 -41.09 -4.23 29.97
N LYS A 46 -40.74 -5.29 30.73
CA LYS A 46 -39.49 -6.04 30.48
C LYS A 46 -39.49 -6.74 29.11
N THR A 47 -40.61 -7.32 28.71
CA THR A 47 -40.74 -7.98 27.40
C THR A 47 -40.63 -6.96 26.27
N ASP A 48 -41.30 -5.83 26.39
CA ASP A 48 -41.22 -4.75 25.42
C ASP A 48 -39.81 -4.14 25.39
N TYR A 49 -39.14 -4.00 26.54
CA TYR A 49 -37.76 -3.56 26.62
C TYR A 49 -36.79 -4.54 25.94
N HIS A 50 -36.98 -5.84 26.14
CA HIS A 50 -36.18 -6.87 25.47
C HIS A 50 -36.46 -6.92 23.94
N SER A 51 -37.69 -6.79 23.52
CA SER A 51 -38.04 -6.72 22.10
C SER A 51 -37.45 -5.45 21.45
N SER A 52 -37.53 -4.29 22.13
CA SER A 52 -36.94 -3.04 21.66
C SER A 52 -35.41 -3.09 21.61
N GLN A 53 -34.76 -3.76 22.57
CA GLN A 53 -33.30 -3.98 22.53
C GLN A 53 -32.89 -4.89 21.36
N SER A 54 -33.64 -5.95 21.06
CA SER A 54 -33.37 -6.81 19.93
C SER A 54 -33.55 -6.06 18.60
N GLN A 55 -34.59 -5.24 18.50
CA GLN A 55 -34.81 -4.36 17.33
C GLN A 55 -33.68 -3.35 17.15
N LEU A 56 -33.28 -2.66 18.23
CA LEU A 56 -32.13 -1.73 18.20
C LEU A 56 -30.83 -2.41 17.80
N ARG A 57 -30.59 -3.65 18.26
CA ARG A 57 -29.42 -4.44 17.83
C ARG A 57 -29.51 -4.80 16.36
N ALA A 58 -30.68 -5.21 15.87
CA ALA A 58 -30.91 -5.52 14.46
C ALA A 58 -30.73 -4.30 13.56
N GLU A 59 -31.27 -3.15 13.95
CA GLU A 59 -31.09 -1.87 13.25
C GLU A 59 -29.61 -1.44 13.21
N ARG A 60 -28.92 -1.51 14.34
CA ARG A 60 -27.49 -1.22 14.39
C ARG A 60 -26.67 -2.18 13.52
N ALA A 61 -27.04 -3.45 13.47
CA ALA A 61 -26.40 -4.43 12.60
C ALA A 61 -26.67 -4.14 11.12
N ALA A 62 -27.91 -3.75 10.77
CA ALA A 62 -28.27 -3.34 9.43
C ALA A 62 -27.51 -2.09 8.98
N ILE A 63 -27.46 -1.05 9.82
CA ILE A 63 -26.69 0.19 9.59
C ILE A 63 -25.19 -0.13 9.41
N ARG A 64 -24.60 -0.98 10.26
CA ARG A 64 -23.20 -1.40 10.10
C ARG A 64 -22.99 -2.10 8.78
N LYS A 65 -23.88 -3.01 8.38
CA LYS A 65 -23.81 -3.71 7.11
C LYS A 65 -23.98 -2.75 5.92
N GLU A 66 -24.83 -1.75 6.04
CA GLU A 66 -25.03 -0.73 5.02
C GLU A 66 -23.79 0.16 4.84
N ARG A 67 -23.18 0.59 5.94
CA ARG A 67 -22.00 1.49 5.93
C ARG A 67 -20.71 0.83 5.49
N ASN A 68 -20.57 -0.49 5.71
CA ASN A 68 -19.34 -1.22 5.46
C ASN A 68 -19.48 -2.13 4.25
N THR A 69 -18.63 -1.94 3.26
CA THR A 69 -18.48 -2.86 2.13
C THR A 69 -17.11 -3.55 2.26
N ILE A 70 -17.14 -4.88 2.33
CA ILE A 70 -15.94 -5.70 2.49
C ILE A 70 -15.86 -6.63 1.27
N GLU A 71 -14.70 -6.64 0.63
CA GLU A 71 -14.36 -7.61 -0.41
C GLU A 71 -13.05 -8.30 0.00
N PHE A 72 -13.05 -9.61 -0.02
CA PHE A 72 -11.86 -10.43 0.15
C PHE A 72 -11.70 -11.32 -1.08
N ASN A 73 -10.54 -11.31 -1.69
CA ASN A 73 -10.18 -12.18 -2.79
C ASN A 73 -8.87 -12.87 -2.45
N ALA A 74 -8.81 -14.19 -2.62
CA ALA A 74 -7.60 -14.96 -2.49
C ALA A 74 -7.50 -15.93 -3.67
N GLY A 75 -6.26 -16.17 -4.13
CA GLY A 75 -6.02 -17.04 -5.25
C GLY A 75 -4.63 -17.67 -5.24
N ILE A 76 -4.54 -18.82 -5.90
CA ILE A 76 -3.28 -19.49 -6.21
C ILE A 76 -3.25 -19.67 -7.73
N THR A 77 -2.20 -19.15 -8.35
CA THR A 77 -2.03 -19.22 -9.80
C THR A 77 -0.67 -19.80 -10.15
N GLY A 78 -0.65 -20.66 -11.17
CA GLY A 78 0.56 -20.95 -11.94
C GLY A 78 0.78 -19.82 -12.92
N SER A 79 1.99 -19.32 -13.08
CA SER A 79 2.25 -18.19 -13.97
C SER A 79 3.52 -18.35 -14.80
N LEU A 80 3.48 -17.75 -15.99
CA LEU A 80 4.64 -17.41 -16.77
C LEU A 80 5.02 -15.96 -16.43
N THR A 81 6.24 -15.73 -15.99
CA THR A 81 6.72 -14.40 -15.62
C THR A 81 7.83 -13.95 -16.55
N ASN A 82 7.81 -12.67 -16.91
CA ASN A 82 8.88 -12.02 -17.66
C ASN A 82 9.24 -10.70 -16.99
N PHE A 83 10.51 -10.54 -16.66
CA PHE A 83 11.09 -9.34 -16.08
C PHE A 83 12.20 -8.82 -16.96
N ASN A 84 12.32 -7.54 -17.15
CA ASN A 84 13.51 -6.98 -17.78
C ASN A 84 14.70 -7.01 -16.81
N SER A 85 15.92 -6.89 -17.33
CA SER A 85 17.17 -6.97 -16.54
C SER A 85 17.22 -5.95 -15.39
N LYS A 86 16.57 -4.79 -15.53
CA LYS A 86 16.54 -3.73 -14.53
C LYS A 86 15.67 -4.08 -13.34
N TRP A 87 14.52 -4.71 -13.59
CA TRP A 87 13.66 -5.22 -12.53
C TRP A 87 14.36 -6.35 -11.75
N GLN A 88 15.03 -7.25 -12.47
CA GLN A 88 15.75 -8.37 -11.85
C GLN A 88 16.84 -7.89 -10.90
N ALA A 89 17.60 -6.88 -11.29
CA ALA A 89 18.67 -6.31 -10.47
C ALA A 89 18.17 -5.67 -9.17
N VAL A 90 17.00 -5.01 -9.21
CA VAL A 90 16.45 -4.29 -8.04
C VAL A 90 15.61 -5.21 -7.14
N ASN A 91 14.82 -6.11 -7.73
CA ASN A 91 13.82 -6.89 -6.98
C ASN A 91 14.21 -8.36 -6.75
N GLY A 92 15.34 -8.82 -7.28
CA GLY A 92 15.80 -10.19 -7.11
C GLY A 92 14.90 -11.25 -7.73
N SER A 93 14.17 -10.89 -8.79
CA SER A 93 13.23 -11.79 -9.48
C SER A 93 13.81 -12.31 -10.78
N THR A 94 13.40 -13.48 -11.25
CA THR A 94 13.92 -14.13 -12.48
C THR A 94 12.78 -14.54 -13.41
N ASN A 95 13.09 -14.64 -14.72
CA ASN A 95 12.14 -15.18 -15.70
C ASN A 95 11.92 -16.65 -15.43
N SER A 96 10.66 -17.09 -15.38
CA SER A 96 10.38 -18.48 -15.00
C SER A 96 8.91 -18.84 -15.06
N ILE A 97 8.62 -20.12 -14.91
CA ILE A 97 7.31 -20.66 -14.58
C ILE A 97 7.23 -20.73 -13.06
N THR A 98 6.20 -20.15 -12.47
CA THR A 98 6.12 -19.99 -11.01
C THR A 98 4.73 -20.24 -10.47
N ALA A 99 4.64 -20.58 -9.19
CA ALA A 99 3.40 -20.59 -8.44
C ALA A 99 3.31 -19.29 -7.61
N ILE A 100 2.18 -18.58 -7.72
CA ILE A 100 1.93 -17.34 -7.01
C ILE A 100 0.66 -17.48 -6.18
N THR A 101 0.76 -17.12 -4.92
CA THR A 101 -0.38 -16.88 -4.04
C THR A 101 -0.61 -15.38 -3.94
N ASN A 102 -1.83 -14.95 -4.11
CA ASN A 102 -2.23 -13.56 -3.94
C ASN A 102 -3.45 -13.43 -3.04
N PHE A 103 -3.54 -12.32 -2.34
CA PHE A 103 -4.75 -11.92 -1.66
C PHE A 103 -5.00 -10.42 -1.80
N LEU A 104 -6.26 -10.06 -1.79
CA LEU A 104 -6.75 -8.68 -1.78
C LEU A 104 -7.86 -8.58 -0.74
N PHE A 105 -7.71 -7.68 0.19
CA PHE A 105 -8.75 -7.28 1.12
C PHE A 105 -9.06 -5.80 0.90
N THR A 106 -10.33 -5.45 0.72
CA THR A 106 -10.79 -4.07 0.68
C THR A 106 -11.91 -3.86 1.70
N HIS A 107 -11.86 -2.75 2.38
CA HIS A 107 -12.88 -2.31 3.31
C HIS A 107 -13.22 -0.86 3.04
N ASN A 108 -14.45 -0.60 2.61
CA ASN A 108 -14.96 0.74 2.35
C ASN A 108 -16.01 1.07 3.40
N TYR A 109 -15.74 2.09 4.18
CA TYR A 109 -16.68 2.64 5.16
C TYR A 109 -17.23 3.97 4.66
N LYS A 110 -18.56 4.13 4.74
CA LYS A 110 -19.24 5.37 4.35
C LYS A 110 -20.23 5.80 5.43
N GLN A 111 -20.11 7.06 5.86
CA GLN A 111 -21.04 7.66 6.82
C GLN A 111 -21.25 9.13 6.47
N GLY A 112 -22.41 9.46 5.91
CA GLY A 112 -22.70 10.81 5.47
C GLY A 112 -21.68 11.33 4.46
N VAL A 113 -20.96 12.37 4.84
CA VAL A 113 -19.90 12.98 4.03
C VAL A 113 -18.53 12.34 4.21
N PHE A 114 -18.36 11.46 5.20
CA PHE A 114 -17.09 10.78 5.47
C PHE A 114 -17.01 9.43 4.76
N ASN A 115 -15.92 9.21 4.06
CA ASN A 115 -15.55 7.94 3.42
C ASN A 115 -14.18 7.49 3.92
N LEU A 116 -14.00 6.19 4.10
CA LEU A 116 -12.71 5.59 4.43
C LEU A 116 -12.51 4.34 3.57
N ASP A 117 -11.55 4.39 2.67
CA ASP A 117 -11.19 3.26 1.81
C ASP A 117 -9.89 2.63 2.34
N ASN A 118 -9.96 1.37 2.74
CA ASN A 118 -8.80 0.58 3.17
C ASN A 118 -8.55 -0.55 2.17
N LYS A 119 -7.29 -0.79 1.86
CA LYS A 119 -6.86 -1.85 0.95
C LYS A 119 -5.62 -2.54 1.51
N VAL A 120 -5.66 -3.86 1.55
CA VAL A 120 -4.51 -4.70 1.89
C VAL A 120 -4.32 -5.71 0.78
N THR A 121 -3.12 -5.79 0.23
CA THR A 121 -2.77 -6.81 -0.76
C THR A 121 -1.49 -7.52 -0.36
N GLY A 122 -1.40 -8.79 -0.73
CA GLY A 122 -0.16 -9.55 -0.63
C GLY A 122 -0.01 -10.45 -1.84
N LYS A 123 1.23 -10.59 -2.28
CA LYS A 123 1.64 -11.48 -3.37
C LYS A 123 2.90 -12.20 -2.92
N LEU A 124 2.89 -13.52 -2.99
CA LEU A 124 4.06 -14.35 -2.74
C LEU A 124 4.16 -15.38 -3.84
N GLY A 125 5.26 -15.33 -4.57
CA GLY A 125 5.55 -16.25 -5.67
C GLY A 125 6.85 -16.99 -5.43
N VAL A 126 6.83 -18.28 -5.70
CA VAL A 126 8.00 -19.15 -5.67
C VAL A 126 8.20 -19.79 -7.04
N THR A 127 9.44 -19.88 -7.44
CA THR A 127 9.86 -20.43 -8.72
C THR A 127 10.78 -21.58 -8.48
N SER A 128 10.58 -22.63 -9.24
CA SER A 128 11.55 -23.70 -9.38
C SER A 128 12.37 -23.50 -10.65
N LYS A 129 13.66 -23.20 -10.50
CA LYS A 129 14.67 -23.28 -11.56
C LYS A 129 15.50 -24.52 -11.35
N ALA A 130 15.38 -25.53 -12.22
CA ALA A 130 16.31 -26.68 -12.35
C ALA A 130 16.81 -27.34 -11.04
N LYS A 131 16.04 -27.26 -9.93
CA LYS A 131 16.28 -27.76 -8.56
C LYS A 131 16.45 -26.67 -7.48
N GLU A 132 16.51 -25.38 -7.81
CA GLU A 132 16.57 -24.31 -6.83
C GLU A 132 15.23 -23.59 -6.73
N TRP A 133 14.76 -23.37 -5.51
CA TRP A 133 13.56 -22.57 -5.24
C TRP A 133 13.96 -21.12 -5.04
N THR A 134 13.54 -20.28 -5.95
CA THR A 134 13.80 -18.85 -5.88
C THR A 134 12.50 -18.08 -5.74
N LYS A 135 12.58 -16.92 -5.13
CA LYS A 135 11.47 -15.97 -5.02
C LYS A 135 11.23 -15.32 -6.38
N SER A 136 9.97 -15.34 -6.87
CA SER A 136 9.58 -14.69 -8.13
C SER A 136 8.74 -13.44 -7.94
N GLN A 137 7.90 -13.42 -6.91
CA GLN A 137 7.15 -12.26 -6.46
C GLN A 137 7.15 -12.20 -4.94
N ASP A 138 7.20 -10.99 -4.41
CA ASP A 138 7.10 -10.78 -2.98
C ASP A 138 6.76 -9.31 -2.73
N GLU A 139 5.51 -9.07 -2.42
CA GLU A 139 5.03 -7.73 -2.10
C GLU A 139 3.86 -7.81 -1.13
N TRP A 140 3.87 -7.02 -0.11
CA TRP A 140 2.68 -6.65 0.62
C TRP A 140 2.48 -5.13 0.58
N PHE A 141 1.23 -4.75 0.55
CA PHE A 141 0.82 -3.36 0.42
C PHE A 141 -0.40 -3.10 1.29
N ILE A 142 -0.34 -2.03 2.04
CA ILE A 142 -1.45 -1.55 2.88
C ILE A 142 -1.70 -0.11 2.51
N SER A 143 -2.95 0.28 2.29
CA SER A 143 -3.32 1.68 2.13
C SER A 143 -4.61 2.01 2.87
N THR A 144 -4.68 3.25 3.32
CA THR A 144 -5.87 3.86 3.91
C THR A 144 -6.09 5.23 3.29
N ALA A 145 -7.33 5.53 2.95
CA ALA A 145 -7.70 6.77 2.29
C ALA A 145 -8.95 7.36 2.94
N PRO A 146 -8.80 8.11 4.06
CA PRO A 146 -9.88 8.91 4.61
C PRO A 146 -10.19 10.08 3.68
N ALA A 147 -11.48 10.34 3.43
CA ALA A 147 -11.93 11.40 2.56
C ALA A 147 -13.21 12.06 3.10
N TYR A 148 -13.29 13.36 2.93
CA TYR A 148 -14.46 14.18 3.19
C TYR A 148 -15.10 14.58 1.86
N LYS A 149 -16.37 14.24 1.68
CA LYS A 149 -17.13 14.54 0.49
C LYS A 149 -17.49 16.03 0.46
N MET A 150 -16.92 16.78 -0.48
CA MET A 150 -17.22 18.20 -0.70
C MET A 150 -18.43 18.38 -1.61
N THR A 151 -18.44 17.62 -2.72
CA THR A 151 -19.54 17.54 -3.68
C THR A 151 -19.73 16.09 -4.12
N ASP A 152 -20.68 15.82 -5.00
CA ASP A 152 -20.88 14.45 -5.53
C ASP A 152 -19.68 13.92 -6.31
N GLN A 153 -18.85 14.81 -6.83
CA GLN A 153 -17.69 14.46 -7.66
C GLN A 153 -16.36 14.72 -6.95
N TRP A 154 -16.30 15.59 -5.98
CA TRP A 154 -15.06 16.06 -5.35
C TRP A 154 -14.99 15.68 -3.88
N ASN A 155 -13.90 15.06 -3.49
CA ASN A 155 -13.58 14.70 -2.11
C ASN A 155 -12.24 15.33 -1.72
N LEU A 156 -12.15 15.91 -0.54
CA LEU A 156 -10.89 16.29 0.08
C LEU A 156 -10.44 15.15 0.98
N GLY A 157 -9.18 14.74 0.89
CA GLY A 157 -8.72 13.62 1.71
C GLY A 157 -7.22 13.42 1.72
N ALA A 158 -6.83 12.39 2.43
CA ALA A 158 -5.46 11.92 2.47
C ALA A 158 -5.39 10.47 1.96
N ILE A 159 -4.24 10.08 1.44
CA ILE A 159 -3.92 8.68 1.15
C ILE A 159 -2.61 8.37 1.87
N ALA A 160 -2.62 7.36 2.72
CA ALA A 160 -1.41 6.80 3.30
C ALA A 160 -1.24 5.37 2.80
N SER A 161 -0.06 5.04 2.30
CA SER A 161 0.24 3.69 1.81
C SER A 161 1.63 3.23 2.25
N LEU A 162 1.72 1.97 2.63
CA LEU A 162 2.95 1.30 3.01
C LEU A 162 3.11 0.03 2.20
N ARG A 163 4.29 -0.15 1.63
CA ARG A 163 4.65 -1.32 0.82
C ARG A 163 6.01 -1.84 1.24
N SER A 164 6.14 -3.17 1.30
CA SER A 164 7.42 -3.83 1.52
C SER A 164 7.34 -5.30 1.04
N GLN A 165 8.32 -6.10 1.43
CA GLN A 165 8.44 -7.50 1.07
C GLN A 165 8.39 -8.39 2.31
N PHE A 166 8.04 -9.69 2.12
CA PHE A 166 7.97 -10.68 3.21
C PHE A 166 9.29 -11.42 3.41
N ALA A 167 9.96 -11.78 2.30
CA ALA A 167 11.03 -12.74 2.27
C ALA A 167 12.34 -12.20 1.66
N ASN A 168 13.41 -12.90 1.88
CA ASN A 168 14.70 -12.60 1.28
C ASN A 168 14.63 -12.77 -0.25
N GLY A 169 15.17 -11.81 -0.99
CA GLY A 169 15.40 -11.88 -2.43
C GLY A 169 16.88 -11.88 -2.75
N ILE A 170 17.25 -12.71 -3.72
CA ILE A 170 18.61 -12.85 -4.22
C ILE A 170 18.58 -12.55 -5.72
N ASN A 171 19.49 -11.71 -6.20
CA ASN A 171 19.62 -11.43 -7.63
C ASN A 171 20.44 -12.50 -8.36
N GLY A 172 20.59 -12.36 -9.70
CA GLY A 172 21.37 -13.28 -10.51
C GLY A 172 22.87 -13.35 -10.17
N ASN A 173 23.39 -12.40 -9.40
CA ASN A 173 24.77 -12.34 -8.93
C ASN A 173 24.93 -12.91 -7.51
N ASN A 174 23.92 -13.64 -7.02
CA ASN A 174 23.87 -14.20 -5.66
C ASN A 174 23.94 -13.16 -4.52
N GLN A 175 23.59 -11.91 -4.82
CA GLN A 175 23.54 -10.84 -3.82
C GLN A 175 22.14 -10.73 -3.24
N ARG A 176 22.04 -10.48 -1.93
CA ARG A 176 20.77 -10.23 -1.27
C ARG A 176 20.27 -8.83 -1.62
N VAL A 177 19.18 -8.76 -2.35
CA VAL A 177 18.57 -7.49 -2.78
C VAL A 177 17.34 -7.13 -1.96
N SER A 178 16.76 -8.05 -1.20
CA SER A 178 15.58 -7.71 -0.37
C SER A 178 15.45 -8.60 0.85
N ARG A 179 14.73 -8.07 1.85
CA ARG A 179 14.36 -8.72 3.09
C ARG A 179 13.08 -8.08 3.63
N PHE A 180 12.52 -8.63 4.70
CA PHE A 180 11.40 -8.00 5.41
C PHE A 180 11.76 -6.55 5.81
N PHE A 181 10.94 -5.58 5.41
CA PHE A 181 11.18 -4.14 5.57
C PHE A 181 12.48 -3.61 4.93
N ALA A 182 13.03 -4.29 3.94
CA ALA A 182 14.21 -3.84 3.21
C ALA A 182 14.09 -4.20 1.71
N PRO A 183 13.62 -3.26 0.86
CA PRO A 183 13.13 -1.92 1.18
C PRO A 183 11.68 -1.87 1.69
N ALA A 184 11.35 -0.80 2.43
CA ALA A 184 9.99 -0.41 2.73
C ALA A 184 9.72 1.00 2.21
N TYR A 185 8.54 1.23 1.62
CA TYR A 185 8.13 2.51 1.04
C TYR A 185 6.86 2.99 1.72
N LEU A 186 6.92 4.17 2.32
CA LEU A 186 5.78 4.86 2.91
C LEU A 186 5.47 6.08 2.03
N ASN A 187 4.23 6.19 1.55
CA ASN A 187 3.77 7.38 0.87
C ASN A 187 2.56 7.95 1.61
N ILE A 188 2.58 9.25 1.87
CA ILE A 188 1.47 9.98 2.46
C ILE A 188 1.19 11.17 1.55
N SER A 189 -0.07 11.35 1.16
CA SER A 189 -0.51 12.45 0.31
C SER A 189 -1.76 13.09 0.86
N LEU A 190 -1.86 14.41 0.74
CA LEU A 190 -3.02 15.21 1.09
C LEU A 190 -3.46 15.99 -0.14
N GLY A 191 -4.72 15.80 -0.54
CA GLY A 191 -5.18 16.41 -1.77
C GLY A 191 -6.66 16.20 -2.05
N VAL A 192 -7.03 16.44 -3.29
CA VAL A 192 -8.40 16.40 -3.77
C VAL A 192 -8.57 15.22 -4.73
N THR A 193 -9.64 14.47 -4.55
CA THR A 193 -9.99 13.35 -5.42
C THR A 193 -11.24 13.69 -6.21
N TYR A 194 -11.12 13.67 -7.53
CA TYR A 194 -12.25 13.70 -8.46
C TYR A 194 -12.74 12.30 -8.75
N VAL A 195 -14.04 12.08 -8.65
CA VAL A 195 -14.71 10.83 -9.00
C VAL A 195 -15.65 11.08 -10.18
N CYS A 196 -15.39 10.42 -11.30
CA CYS A 196 -16.22 10.57 -12.48
C CYS A 196 -17.65 10.06 -12.21
N PRO A 197 -18.69 10.87 -12.47
CA PRO A 197 -20.07 10.49 -12.18
C PRO A 197 -20.64 9.47 -13.16
N LYS A 198 -19.95 9.23 -14.28
CA LYS A 198 -20.42 8.29 -15.33
C LYS A 198 -20.10 6.86 -14.94
N PRO A 199 -21.11 5.97 -14.71
CA PRO A 199 -20.87 4.57 -14.35
C PRO A 199 -20.09 3.78 -15.41
N LEU A 200 -20.15 4.23 -16.67
CA LEU A 200 -19.41 3.62 -17.78
C LEU A 200 -17.89 3.89 -17.71
N ILE A 201 -17.49 4.94 -17.00
CA ILE A 201 -16.09 5.39 -16.92
C ILE A 201 -15.76 5.64 -15.43
N PRO A 202 -15.58 4.56 -14.63
CA PRO A 202 -15.31 4.69 -13.20
C PRO A 202 -13.85 5.10 -12.95
N ILE A 203 -13.51 6.34 -13.32
CA ILE A 203 -12.20 6.95 -13.09
C ILE A 203 -12.24 7.74 -11.79
N LYS A 204 -11.19 7.56 -10.98
CA LYS A 204 -10.86 8.42 -9.84
C LYS A 204 -9.52 9.07 -10.11
N VAL A 205 -9.43 10.37 -9.97
CA VAL A 205 -8.19 11.14 -10.11
C VAL A 205 -7.91 11.84 -8.79
N ASN A 206 -6.83 11.49 -8.14
CA ASN A 206 -6.33 12.18 -6.95
C ASN A 206 -5.17 13.09 -7.34
N VAL A 207 -5.26 14.35 -6.98
CA VAL A 207 -4.18 15.34 -7.11
C VAL A 207 -3.83 15.82 -5.71
N ALA A 208 -2.62 15.52 -5.29
CA ALA A 208 -2.13 15.85 -3.97
C ALA A 208 -0.92 16.81 -4.08
N PRO A 209 -1.16 18.10 -3.87
CA PRO A 209 -0.08 19.10 -3.88
C PRO A 209 0.90 18.90 -2.73
N ILE A 210 0.46 18.31 -1.63
CA ILE A 210 1.30 17.99 -0.47
C ILE A 210 1.42 16.48 -0.38
N SER A 211 2.62 15.98 -0.66
CA SER A 211 2.92 14.55 -0.59
C SER A 211 4.30 14.31 0.01
N MET A 212 4.43 13.21 0.73
CA MET A 212 5.69 12.74 1.30
C MET A 212 5.91 11.30 0.85
N SER A 213 7.11 11.01 0.39
CA SER A 213 7.60 9.65 0.13
C SER A 213 8.76 9.36 1.08
N ALA A 214 8.74 8.20 1.72
CA ALA A 214 9.84 7.75 2.55
C ALA A 214 10.27 6.35 2.13
N THR A 215 11.58 6.17 1.97
CA THR A 215 12.22 4.88 1.70
C THR A 215 13.00 4.47 2.93
N TYR A 216 12.82 3.24 3.38
CA TYR A 216 13.51 2.69 4.53
C TYR A 216 14.13 1.32 4.20
N VAL A 217 15.39 1.10 4.60
CA VAL A 217 16.10 -0.16 4.43
C VAL A 217 16.54 -0.69 5.79
N ALA A 218 15.85 -1.72 6.28
CA ALA A 218 16.08 -2.31 7.61
C ALA A 218 17.31 -3.23 7.67
N SER A 219 18.01 -3.47 6.55
CA SER A 219 19.07 -4.47 6.46
C SER A 219 20.42 -3.84 6.17
N GLU A 220 21.30 -3.84 7.17
CA GLU A 220 22.69 -3.40 7.00
C GLU A 220 23.46 -4.26 5.99
N THR A 221 23.21 -5.57 5.96
CA THR A 221 23.84 -6.46 4.99
C THR A 221 23.54 -6.04 3.54
N ILE A 222 22.30 -5.65 3.25
CA ILE A 222 21.91 -5.16 1.92
C ILE A 222 22.61 -3.83 1.65
N MET A 223 22.59 -2.90 2.61
CA MET A 223 23.24 -1.60 2.45
C MET A 223 24.74 -1.76 2.19
N ARG A 224 25.43 -2.63 2.94
CA ARG A 224 26.88 -2.90 2.78
C ARG A 224 27.16 -3.46 1.38
N GLN A 225 26.43 -4.48 0.93
CA GLN A 225 26.64 -5.06 -0.39
C GLN A 225 26.48 -4.03 -1.53
N PHE A 226 25.42 -3.24 -1.50
CA PHE A 226 25.22 -2.20 -2.51
C PHE A 226 26.22 -1.05 -2.41
N PHE A 227 26.71 -0.75 -1.21
CA PHE A 227 27.74 0.25 -1.00
C PHE A 227 29.08 -0.22 -1.60
N ASP A 228 29.48 -1.44 -1.29
CA ASP A 228 30.73 -2.03 -1.79
C ASP A 228 30.69 -2.13 -3.33
N ASP A 229 29.55 -2.52 -3.91
CA ASP A 229 29.37 -2.53 -5.37
C ASP A 229 29.45 -1.14 -5.99
N LYS A 230 28.93 -0.13 -5.31
CA LYS A 230 28.87 1.24 -5.85
C LYS A 230 30.22 1.95 -5.76
N PHE A 231 30.93 1.77 -4.66
CA PHE A 231 32.17 2.51 -4.36
C PHE A 231 33.44 1.66 -4.55
N GLY A 232 33.29 0.37 -4.94
CA GLY A 232 34.41 -0.50 -5.35
C GLY A 232 35.49 -0.72 -4.28
N GLY A 233 35.14 -0.64 -3.01
CA GLY A 233 36.07 -0.79 -1.90
C GLY A 233 37.01 0.43 -1.67
N ALA A 234 36.84 1.52 -2.44
CA ALA A 234 37.60 2.75 -2.26
C ALA A 234 37.32 3.41 -0.90
N ILE A 235 36.14 3.15 -0.35
CA ILE A 235 35.69 3.63 0.96
C ILE A 235 35.15 2.43 1.72
N SER A 236 35.51 2.30 3.01
CA SER A 236 34.92 1.29 3.88
C SER A 236 33.48 1.67 4.25
N PHE A 237 32.56 0.72 4.23
CA PHE A 237 31.18 0.95 4.69
C PHE A 237 31.11 1.45 6.15
N ASP A 238 32.06 1.01 7.00
CA ASP A 238 32.11 1.39 8.40
C ASP A 238 32.59 2.85 8.58
N ASN A 239 33.47 3.34 7.68
CA ASN A 239 34.00 4.70 7.68
C ASN A 239 33.22 5.68 6.79
N ARG A 240 32.07 5.25 6.23
CA ARG A 240 31.28 6.05 5.27
C ARG A 240 30.78 7.41 5.78
N PHE A 241 30.91 7.68 7.07
CA PHE A 241 30.56 8.96 7.68
C PHE A 241 31.78 9.82 8.01
N ASP A 242 33.00 9.37 7.68
CA ASP A 242 34.22 10.16 7.90
C ASP A 242 34.38 11.15 6.74
N GLU A 243 34.30 12.43 7.05
CA GLU A 243 34.44 13.53 6.09
C GLU A 243 35.83 13.59 5.43
N ASN A 244 36.83 12.94 6.01
CA ASN A 244 38.19 12.87 5.44
C ASN A 244 38.32 11.76 4.37
N GLU A 245 37.49 10.72 4.46
CA GLU A 245 37.51 9.59 3.51
C GLU A 245 36.45 9.72 2.39
N VAL A 246 35.42 10.53 2.61
CA VAL A 246 34.24 10.62 1.70
C VAL A 246 34.12 12.04 1.17
N SER A 247 34.15 12.18 -0.16
CA SER A 247 33.87 13.47 -0.80
C SER A 247 32.39 13.87 -0.71
N LEU A 248 32.09 15.16 -0.80
CA LEU A 248 30.71 15.68 -0.81
C LEU A 248 29.87 15.09 -1.95
N GLU A 249 30.46 14.84 -3.12
CA GLU A 249 29.80 14.18 -4.24
C GLU A 249 29.43 12.74 -3.91
N GLN A 250 30.33 11.98 -3.27
CA GLN A 250 30.08 10.62 -2.83
C GLN A 250 29.00 10.57 -1.76
N MET A 251 28.96 11.53 -0.82
CA MET A 251 27.93 11.65 0.21
C MET A 251 26.52 11.73 -0.37
N HIS A 252 26.35 12.42 -1.51
CA HIS A 252 25.08 12.61 -2.18
C HIS A 252 24.83 11.60 -3.31
N THR A 253 25.75 10.68 -3.56
CA THR A 253 25.59 9.64 -4.59
C THR A 253 24.65 8.52 -4.10
N PRO A 254 23.52 8.23 -4.78
CA PRO A 254 22.63 7.13 -4.42
C PRO A 254 23.32 5.78 -4.62
N TYR A 255 23.20 4.88 -3.63
CA TYR A 255 23.80 3.54 -3.69
C TYR A 255 22.80 2.39 -3.50
N VAL A 256 21.79 2.51 -2.63
CA VAL A 256 20.77 1.48 -2.37
C VAL A 256 19.38 2.07 -2.31
N TYR A 257 18.49 1.65 -3.20
CA TYR A 257 17.09 2.10 -3.27
C TYR A 257 16.89 3.63 -3.23
N GLY A 258 17.85 4.37 -3.74
CA GLY A 258 17.87 5.83 -3.73
C GLY A 258 18.41 6.46 -2.45
N LEU A 259 18.83 5.67 -1.45
CA LEU A 259 19.51 6.18 -0.27
C LEU A 259 20.93 6.60 -0.62
N THR A 260 21.33 7.71 -0.04
CA THR A 260 22.71 8.23 -0.05
C THR A 260 23.39 7.93 1.27
N ILE A 261 24.68 8.24 1.38
CA ILE A 261 25.41 8.07 2.64
C ILE A 261 24.79 8.94 3.74
N GLU A 262 24.39 10.18 3.42
CA GLU A 262 23.74 11.11 4.35
C GLU A 262 22.42 10.58 4.90
N ASP A 263 21.64 9.83 4.09
CA ASP A 263 20.34 9.29 4.49
C ASP A 263 20.41 8.17 5.54
N ARG A 264 21.58 7.60 5.73
CA ARG A 264 21.83 6.42 6.60
C ARG A 264 20.98 5.22 6.13
N ASN A 265 19.80 4.99 6.72
CA ASN A 265 18.88 3.89 6.41
C ASN A 265 17.48 4.35 6.01
N SER A 266 17.25 5.65 5.94
CA SER A 266 15.93 6.22 5.63
C SER A 266 16.06 7.55 4.90
N ARG A 267 15.39 7.65 3.77
CA ARG A 267 15.27 8.87 2.97
C ARG A 267 13.84 9.37 2.99
N TYR A 268 13.67 10.68 3.14
CA TYR A 268 12.38 11.36 3.13
C TYR A 268 12.36 12.39 2.01
N GLU A 269 11.35 12.36 1.18
CA GLU A 269 11.17 13.27 0.07
C GLU A 269 9.82 13.95 0.18
N GLY A 270 9.81 15.27 0.13
CA GLY A 270 8.60 16.09 0.08
C GLY A 270 8.31 16.52 -1.36
N GLY A 271 7.03 16.59 -1.72
CA GLY A 271 6.66 16.94 -3.09
C GLY A 271 5.18 16.92 -3.35
N SER A 272 4.83 16.58 -4.58
CA SER A 272 3.44 16.45 -5.04
C SER A 272 3.21 15.11 -5.71
N SER A 273 1.98 14.60 -5.67
CA SER A 273 1.64 13.35 -6.33
C SER A 273 0.32 13.41 -7.09
N VAL A 274 0.22 12.56 -8.10
CA VAL A 274 -1.01 12.32 -8.86
C VAL A 274 -1.26 10.82 -8.91
N GLN A 275 -2.49 10.41 -8.65
CA GLN A 275 -2.94 9.03 -8.80
C GLN A 275 -4.20 8.98 -9.63
N VAL A 276 -4.24 8.05 -10.59
CA VAL A 276 -5.41 7.79 -11.43
C VAL A 276 -5.76 6.31 -11.29
N ASP A 277 -6.97 6.05 -10.82
CA ASP A 277 -7.51 4.70 -10.67
C ASP A 277 -8.69 4.48 -11.63
N PHE A 278 -8.71 3.31 -12.25
CA PHE A 278 -9.83 2.82 -13.04
C PHE A 278 -10.10 1.37 -12.66
N ASP A 279 -11.35 1.02 -12.38
CA ASP A 279 -11.77 -0.35 -12.06
C ASP A 279 -13.15 -0.60 -12.68
N ARG A 280 -13.19 -1.44 -13.69
CA ARG A 280 -14.44 -1.77 -14.38
C ARG A 280 -14.56 -3.26 -14.68
N THR A 281 -15.78 -3.74 -14.54
CA THR A 281 -16.15 -5.11 -14.90
C THR A 281 -16.97 -5.11 -16.20
N PHE A 282 -16.63 -6.00 -17.11
CA PHE A 282 -17.22 -6.16 -18.43
C PHE A 282 -17.83 -7.55 -18.61
N GLY A 283 -18.78 -7.66 -19.54
CA GLY A 283 -19.40 -8.91 -19.96
C GLY A 283 -20.52 -9.37 -19.04
N LYS A 284 -21.26 -10.40 -19.50
CA LYS A 284 -22.30 -11.04 -18.71
C LYS A 284 -21.67 -11.68 -17.47
N ASN A 285 -22.30 -11.54 -16.31
CA ASN A 285 -21.85 -12.10 -15.03
C ASN A 285 -20.46 -11.62 -14.56
N GLY A 286 -19.97 -10.49 -15.06
CA GLY A 286 -18.67 -9.97 -14.65
C GLY A 286 -17.49 -10.80 -15.12
N LEU A 287 -17.55 -11.31 -16.34
CA LEU A 287 -16.53 -12.19 -16.93
C LEU A 287 -15.12 -11.58 -16.90
N ILE A 288 -14.99 -10.31 -17.23
CA ILE A 288 -13.70 -9.61 -17.32
C ILE A 288 -13.73 -8.42 -16.37
N ARG A 289 -12.76 -8.34 -15.46
CA ARG A 289 -12.50 -7.15 -14.64
C ARG A 289 -11.16 -6.54 -15.03
N TYR A 290 -11.18 -5.29 -15.45
CA TYR A 290 -9.98 -4.52 -15.75
C TYR A 290 -9.76 -3.45 -14.69
N ARG A 291 -8.57 -3.44 -14.13
CA ARG A 291 -8.13 -2.45 -13.14
C ARG A 291 -6.82 -1.84 -13.61
N THR A 292 -6.69 -0.54 -13.49
CA THR A 292 -5.41 0.14 -13.68
C THR A 292 -5.25 1.22 -12.64
N THR A 293 -4.02 1.36 -12.15
CA THR A 293 -3.59 2.42 -11.23
C THR A 293 -2.33 3.05 -11.80
N PHE A 294 -2.40 4.31 -12.11
CA PHE A 294 -1.26 5.16 -12.42
C PHE A 294 -0.94 6.00 -11.20
N TYR A 295 0.31 6.02 -10.76
CA TYR A 295 0.80 6.85 -9.66
C TYR A 295 2.08 7.55 -10.10
N SER A 296 2.16 8.85 -9.87
CA SER A 296 3.36 9.65 -10.07
C SER A 296 3.62 10.51 -8.84
N PHE A 297 4.85 10.51 -8.37
CA PHE A 297 5.33 11.37 -7.29
C PHE A 297 6.52 12.19 -7.79
N TYR A 298 6.49 13.49 -7.53
CA TYR A 298 7.54 14.42 -7.86
C TYR A 298 8.08 15.06 -6.58
N GLY A 299 9.28 14.64 -6.17
CA GLY A 299 9.93 15.01 -4.90
C GLY A 299 10.76 16.29 -5.06
N TRP A 300 10.15 17.46 -5.08
CA TRP A 300 10.83 18.71 -5.38
C TRP A 300 11.41 19.42 -4.14
N VAL A 301 10.94 19.12 -2.93
CA VAL A 301 11.30 19.90 -1.72
C VAL A 301 12.76 19.72 -1.34
N ASN A 302 13.22 18.48 -1.15
CA ASN A 302 14.59 18.20 -0.72
C ASN A 302 15.60 18.36 -1.85
N GLU A 303 15.20 18.01 -3.06
CA GLU A 303 16.06 18.01 -4.24
C GLU A 303 16.45 19.42 -4.70
N ILE A 304 15.54 20.40 -4.60
CA ILE A 304 15.86 21.80 -4.86
C ILE A 304 16.96 22.28 -3.92
N SER A 305 16.86 21.92 -2.63
CA SER A 305 17.88 22.27 -1.63
C SER A 305 19.22 21.58 -1.91
N GLN A 306 19.20 20.30 -2.27
CA GLN A 306 20.43 19.55 -2.58
C GLN A 306 21.08 20.05 -3.88
N GLN A 307 20.32 20.34 -4.92
CA GLN A 307 20.86 20.92 -6.16
C GLN A 307 21.50 22.30 -5.94
N LYS A 308 20.89 23.12 -5.09
CA LYS A 308 21.47 24.41 -4.72
C LYS A 308 22.79 24.24 -3.99
N LYS A 309 22.85 23.38 -2.98
CA LYS A 309 24.09 23.07 -2.25
C LYS A 309 25.17 22.48 -3.15
N ALA A 310 24.82 21.58 -4.08
CA ALA A 310 25.75 20.99 -5.02
C ALA A 310 26.38 22.06 -5.93
N LYS A 311 25.56 22.94 -6.48
CA LYS A 311 26.02 24.05 -7.32
C LYS A 311 26.93 25.02 -6.53
N GLU A 312 26.59 25.30 -5.28
CA GLU A 312 27.42 26.14 -4.40
C GLU A 312 28.79 25.49 -4.09
N ASN A 313 28.86 24.17 -4.05
CA ASN A 313 30.08 23.40 -3.78
C ASN A 313 30.78 22.88 -5.07
N GLY A 314 30.31 23.29 -6.25
CA GLY A 314 30.99 23.02 -7.53
C GLY A 314 30.86 21.59 -8.07
N TYR A 315 29.86 20.81 -7.62
CA TYR A 315 29.54 19.50 -8.19
C TYR A 315 28.10 19.44 -8.73
N GLU A 316 27.84 18.54 -9.66
CA GLU A 316 26.51 18.35 -10.25
C GLU A 316 25.81 17.14 -9.62
N ILE A 317 24.54 17.35 -9.23
CA ILE A 317 23.63 16.24 -8.89
C ILE A 317 22.70 15.98 -10.08
N GLU A 318 22.28 14.74 -10.23
CA GLU A 318 21.33 14.38 -11.27
C GLU A 318 20.00 15.11 -11.11
N HIS A 319 19.43 15.56 -12.25
CA HIS A 319 18.15 16.26 -12.27
C HIS A 319 17.01 15.42 -11.69
N ILE A 320 16.07 16.10 -11.03
CA ILE A 320 14.83 15.55 -10.50
C ILE A 320 14.04 14.88 -11.64
N ALA A 321 13.59 13.66 -11.39
CA ALA A 321 12.66 12.98 -12.27
C ALA A 321 11.49 12.42 -11.44
N PRO A 322 10.27 12.44 -11.98
CA PRO A 322 9.13 11.87 -11.26
C PRO A 322 9.29 10.36 -11.10
N ASN A 323 8.95 9.86 -9.92
CA ASN A 323 8.76 8.44 -9.70
C ASN A 323 7.43 8.03 -10.32
N ILE A 324 7.41 7.05 -11.21
CA ILE A 324 6.21 6.62 -11.92
C ILE A 324 5.97 5.14 -11.64
N ARG A 325 4.73 4.81 -11.30
CA ARG A 325 4.25 3.44 -11.19
C ARG A 325 2.93 3.31 -11.94
N TRP A 326 2.88 2.41 -12.89
CA TRP A 326 1.67 2.15 -13.64
C TRP A 326 1.37 0.65 -13.67
N GLU A 327 0.25 0.27 -13.12
CA GLU A 327 -0.18 -1.10 -12.96
C GLU A 327 -1.45 -1.36 -13.76
N HIS A 328 -1.51 -2.52 -14.40
CA HIS A 328 -2.68 -3.03 -15.07
C HIS A 328 -2.97 -4.45 -14.61
N THR A 329 -4.21 -4.74 -14.34
CA THR A 329 -4.67 -6.08 -14.01
C THR A 329 -5.92 -6.40 -14.82
N VAL A 330 -5.89 -7.48 -15.56
CA VAL A 330 -7.06 -8.04 -16.25
C VAL A 330 -7.35 -9.39 -15.64
N ASP A 331 -8.49 -9.52 -14.98
CA ASP A 331 -8.98 -10.78 -14.43
C ASP A 331 -10.08 -11.32 -15.34
N ILE A 332 -9.91 -12.52 -15.88
CA ILE A 332 -10.87 -13.22 -16.74
C ILE A 332 -11.39 -14.43 -15.95
N LYS A 333 -12.65 -14.43 -15.59
CA LYS A 333 -13.30 -15.51 -14.83
C LYS A 333 -13.90 -16.53 -15.78
N ALA A 334 -13.25 -17.68 -15.98
CA ALA A 334 -13.80 -18.77 -16.76
C ALA A 334 -14.94 -19.50 -16.01
N THR A 335 -14.81 -19.64 -14.68
CA THR A 335 -15.82 -20.20 -13.79
C THR A 335 -15.85 -19.43 -12.47
N LYS A 336 -16.70 -19.86 -11.51
CA LYS A 336 -16.75 -19.28 -10.16
C LYS A 336 -15.40 -19.31 -9.42
N TYR A 337 -14.59 -20.32 -9.70
CA TYR A 337 -13.32 -20.55 -9.00
C TYR A 337 -12.08 -20.48 -9.91
N PHE A 338 -12.26 -20.67 -11.20
CA PHE A 338 -11.15 -20.70 -12.16
C PHE A 338 -11.03 -19.36 -12.89
N SER A 339 -9.88 -18.75 -12.83
CA SER A 339 -9.60 -17.45 -13.44
C SER A 339 -8.22 -17.40 -14.09
N THR A 340 -8.13 -16.57 -15.12
CA THR A 340 -6.85 -16.15 -15.72
C THR A 340 -6.62 -14.71 -15.33
N GLN A 341 -5.43 -14.40 -14.86
CA GLN A 341 -5.00 -13.05 -14.53
C GLN A 341 -3.83 -12.64 -15.40
N PHE A 342 -3.97 -11.52 -16.08
CA PHE A 342 -2.85 -10.82 -16.70
C PHE A 342 -2.52 -9.59 -15.84
N TYR A 343 -1.26 -9.49 -15.44
CA TYR A 343 -0.73 -8.35 -14.68
C TYR A 343 0.45 -7.76 -15.41
N PHE A 344 0.41 -6.45 -15.60
CA PHE A 344 1.50 -5.66 -16.18
C PHE A 344 1.82 -4.50 -15.26
N GLN A 345 3.09 -4.28 -14.99
CA GLN A 345 3.56 -3.13 -14.19
C GLN A 345 4.74 -2.46 -14.90
N MET A 346 4.69 -1.14 -14.95
CA MET A 346 5.80 -0.27 -15.27
C MET A 346 6.21 0.49 -14.00
N TYR A 347 7.51 0.54 -13.75
CA TYR A 347 8.06 1.28 -12.63
C TYR A 347 9.30 2.06 -13.07
N TYR A 348 9.33 3.34 -12.75
CA TYR A 348 10.46 4.21 -12.97
C TYR A 348 10.76 5.00 -11.70
N ASN A 349 11.96 4.85 -11.18
CA ASN A 349 12.51 5.65 -10.10
C ASN A 349 14.00 5.85 -10.38
N LYS A 350 14.37 7.06 -10.80
CA LYS A 350 15.72 7.39 -11.23
C LYS A 350 16.77 7.16 -10.15
N ALA A 351 16.40 7.39 -8.89
CA ALA A 351 17.29 7.15 -7.75
C ALA A 351 17.65 5.66 -7.54
N GLN A 352 16.75 4.75 -7.96
CA GLN A 352 17.00 3.29 -7.89
C GLN A 352 17.65 2.76 -9.15
N CYS A 353 17.10 3.15 -10.30
CA CYS A 353 17.56 2.69 -11.60
C CYS A 353 17.22 3.72 -12.68
N LYS A 354 18.22 4.12 -13.48
CA LYS A 354 18.05 5.10 -14.58
C LYS A 354 17.18 4.56 -15.73
N SER A 355 16.77 3.30 -15.69
CA SER A 355 15.99 2.65 -16.74
C SER A 355 14.62 2.24 -16.25
N LEU A 356 13.66 2.22 -17.17
CA LEU A 356 12.32 1.72 -16.92
C LEU A 356 12.35 0.24 -16.53
N GLN A 357 11.70 -0.10 -15.44
CA GLN A 357 11.52 -1.46 -14.95
C GLN A 357 10.13 -1.95 -15.37
N THR A 358 10.04 -3.15 -15.93
CA THR A 358 8.78 -3.75 -16.35
C THR A 358 8.61 -5.15 -15.79
N GLN A 359 7.40 -5.48 -15.42
CA GLN A 359 6.99 -6.81 -14.99
C GLN A 359 5.74 -7.23 -15.74
N VAL A 360 5.75 -8.43 -16.31
CA VAL A 360 4.58 -9.07 -16.92
C VAL A 360 4.35 -10.42 -16.25
N VAL A 361 3.13 -10.66 -15.83
CA VAL A 361 2.72 -11.93 -15.22
C VAL A 361 1.43 -12.41 -15.87
N LEU A 362 1.46 -13.60 -16.44
CA LEU A 362 0.27 -14.31 -16.90
C LEU A 362 0.05 -15.51 -15.96
N GLY A 363 -1.03 -15.46 -15.20
CA GLY A 363 -1.37 -16.48 -14.22
C GLY A 363 -2.68 -17.17 -14.56
N ILE A 364 -2.72 -18.49 -14.43
CA ILE A 364 -3.90 -19.31 -14.57
C ILE A 364 -4.07 -20.11 -13.29
N GLY A 365 -5.23 -20.07 -12.66
CA GLY A 365 -5.40 -20.77 -11.40
C GLY A 365 -6.77 -20.63 -10.77
N LEU A 366 -6.79 -20.92 -9.48
CA LEU A 366 -8.00 -20.89 -8.67
C LEU A 366 -8.06 -19.58 -7.88
N SER A 367 -9.21 -18.93 -7.89
CA SER A 367 -9.47 -17.74 -7.07
C SER A 367 -10.82 -17.84 -6.40
N TYR A 368 -10.92 -17.31 -5.20
CA TYR A 368 -12.16 -17.19 -4.44
C TYR A 368 -12.38 -15.73 -4.06
N THR A 369 -13.57 -15.23 -4.33
CA THR A 369 -13.96 -13.87 -3.97
C THR A 369 -15.16 -13.92 -3.02
N PHE A 370 -15.01 -13.32 -1.86
CA PHE A 370 -16.07 -13.06 -0.91
C PHE A 370 -16.43 -11.57 -0.94
N LYS A 371 -17.72 -11.26 -0.98
CA LYS A 371 -18.28 -9.91 -0.82
C LYS A 371 -19.43 -9.96 0.16
N ASN A 372 -19.51 -8.98 1.07
CA ASN A 372 -20.61 -8.89 2.02
C ASN A 372 -21.86 -8.22 1.44
N LYS A 373 -21.77 -7.65 0.25
CA LYS A 373 -22.83 -7.00 -0.53
C LYS A 373 -22.71 -7.37 -2.00
#